data_6db0b5ae400fb59dd923cc099de0ba26
#
_entry.id   6db0b5ae400fb59dd923cc099de0ba26
#
_cell.length_a   1.000
_cell.length_b   1.000
_cell.length_c   1.000
_cell.angle_alpha   90.00
_cell.angle_beta   90.00
_cell.angle_gamma   90.00
#
_symmetry.space_group_name_H-M   'P 1'
#
loop_
_entity.id
_entity.type
_entity.pdbx_description
1 polymer ?
#
loop_
_entity_poly.entity_id
_entity_poly.type
_entity_poly.pdbx_seq_one_letter_code
_entity_poly.pdbx_strand_id
1 'polypeptide(L)'
;MQPGTDEREWREDCAPRRVLEIFSTKWTSMILHTLHALHDGRARTGVLHRSLPGISKKMLVQTLREMERSGLIHRHVKGTVPPAVEYSLTSLGHRFVGLVDLVYDWGRQNSDALDLLQERPSSRRKSGD
;
A
#
# COMPACT_ATOMS: atom_id res chain seq x y z
N MET A 1 -7.00 29.98 4.78
CA MET A 1 -6.33 29.36 5.91
C MET A 1 -5.16 28.54 5.41
N GLN A 2 -4.03 28.70 6.03
CA GLN A 2 -2.86 27.94 5.64
C GLN A 2 -2.91 26.54 6.29
N PRO A 3 -2.60 25.50 5.53
CA PRO A 3 -2.49 24.17 6.09
C PRO A 3 -1.42 24.13 7.19
N GLY A 4 -1.68 23.38 8.22
CA GLY A 4 -0.72 23.20 9.29
C GLY A 4 -0.73 24.27 10.35
N THR A 5 -1.62 25.30 10.26
CA THR A 5 -1.75 26.30 11.30
C THR A 5 -2.75 25.91 12.40
N ASP A 6 -3.56 24.88 12.13
CA ASP A 6 -4.50 24.36 13.11
C ASP A 6 -3.78 23.38 14.03
N GLU A 7 -3.79 23.68 15.34
CA GLU A 7 -3.13 22.81 16.32
C GLU A 7 -3.63 21.35 16.26
N ARG A 8 -4.89 21.15 15.86
CA ARG A 8 -5.45 19.80 15.77
C ARG A 8 -4.74 18.95 14.72
N GLU A 9 -4.14 19.59 13.72
CA GLU A 9 -3.40 18.86 12.69
C GLU A 9 -2.01 18.41 13.12
N TRP A 10 -1.56 18.87 14.29
CA TRP A 10 -0.26 18.50 14.83
C TRP A 10 -0.35 17.34 15.82
N ARG A 11 -1.56 16.93 16.16
CA ARG A 11 -1.74 15.81 17.08
C ARG A 11 -1.45 14.50 16.39
N GLU A 12 -1.00 13.55 17.16
CA GLU A 12 -0.70 12.22 16.67
C GLU A 12 -1.92 11.50 16.10
N ASP A 13 -3.09 11.76 16.65
CA ASP A 13 -4.35 11.14 16.21
C ASP A 13 -5.12 11.96 15.18
N CYS A 14 -4.56 13.05 14.66
CA CYS A 14 -5.24 13.86 13.65
C CYS A 14 -5.38 13.09 12.34
N ALA A 15 -6.39 13.47 11.54
CA ALA A 15 -6.71 12.74 10.32
C ALA A 15 -5.54 12.64 9.33
N PRO A 16 -4.78 13.72 9.04
CA PRO A 16 -3.63 13.59 8.14
C PRO A 16 -2.58 12.60 8.62
N ARG A 17 -2.28 12.59 9.90
CA ARG A 17 -1.29 11.66 10.46
C ARG A 17 -1.78 10.23 10.39
N ARG A 18 -3.08 10.01 10.61
CA ARG A 18 -3.66 8.67 10.53
C ARG A 18 -3.54 8.11 9.10
N VAL A 19 -3.74 8.96 8.10
CA VAL A 19 -3.54 8.56 6.70
C VAL A 19 -2.07 8.18 6.46
N LEU A 20 -1.14 9.00 6.93
CA LEU A 20 0.28 8.73 6.73
C LEU A 20 0.72 7.44 7.44
N GLU A 21 0.14 7.14 8.60
CA GLU A 21 0.43 5.89 9.31
C GLU A 21 0.01 4.66 8.51
N ILE A 22 -1.11 4.74 7.80
CA ILE A 22 -1.56 3.64 6.94
C ILE A 22 -0.48 3.30 5.91
N PHE A 23 0.25 4.31 5.44
CA PHE A 23 1.30 4.15 4.44
C PHE A 23 2.70 4.13 5.07
N SER A 24 2.82 3.63 6.29
CA SER A 24 4.12 3.56 6.96
C SER A 24 5.11 2.64 6.25
N THR A 25 4.63 1.72 5.43
CA THR A 25 5.47 0.90 4.56
C THR A 25 5.00 1.01 3.11
N LYS A 26 5.93 0.80 2.19
CA LYS A 26 5.59 0.82 0.76
C LYS A 26 4.62 -0.30 0.36
N TRP A 27 4.61 -1.38 1.12
CA TRP A 27 3.83 -2.56 0.74
C TRP A 27 2.33 -2.33 0.81
N THR A 28 1.86 -1.50 1.76
CA THR A 28 0.44 -1.20 1.87
C THR A 28 -0.08 -0.54 0.60
N SER A 29 0.60 0.50 0.12
CA SER A 29 0.19 1.18 -1.11
C SER A 29 0.30 0.26 -2.32
N MET A 30 1.35 -0.56 -2.38
CA MET A 30 1.53 -1.49 -3.50
C MET A 30 0.46 -2.57 -3.53
N ILE A 31 0.05 -3.08 -2.37
CA ILE A 31 -1.02 -4.08 -2.31
C ILE A 31 -2.35 -3.46 -2.73
N LEU A 32 -2.68 -2.26 -2.24
CA LEU A 32 -3.90 -1.56 -2.64
C LEU A 32 -3.93 -1.36 -4.15
N HIS A 33 -2.85 -0.87 -4.70
CA HIS A 33 -2.75 -0.63 -6.14
C HIS A 33 -2.90 -1.93 -6.93
N THR A 34 -2.20 -2.98 -6.51
CA THR A 34 -2.21 -4.27 -7.19
C THR A 34 -3.60 -4.91 -7.17
N LEU A 35 -4.26 -4.89 -6.00
CA LEU A 35 -5.61 -5.43 -5.90
C LEU A 35 -6.57 -4.73 -6.86
N HIS A 36 -6.48 -3.41 -6.94
CA HIS A 36 -7.37 -2.64 -7.79
C HIS A 36 -7.02 -2.78 -9.27
N ALA A 37 -5.74 -2.59 -9.62
CA ALA A 37 -5.33 -2.48 -11.01
C ALA A 37 -5.26 -3.82 -11.73
N LEU A 38 -4.84 -4.89 -11.03
CA LEU A 38 -4.58 -6.17 -11.67
C LEU A 38 -5.63 -7.24 -11.37
N HIS A 39 -6.37 -7.11 -10.29
CA HIS A 39 -7.22 -8.19 -9.79
C HIS A 39 -8.66 -7.76 -9.51
N ASP A 40 -9.06 -6.61 -10.00
CA ASP A 40 -10.43 -6.10 -9.86
C ASP A 40 -10.90 -6.05 -8.39
N GLY A 41 -9.96 -5.74 -7.48
CA GLY A 41 -10.25 -5.55 -6.07
C GLY A 41 -10.24 -6.82 -5.22
N ARG A 42 -9.93 -7.97 -5.81
CA ARG A 42 -10.02 -9.25 -5.11
C ARG A 42 -8.93 -10.21 -5.59
N ALA A 43 -8.25 -10.88 -4.66
CA ALA A 43 -7.22 -11.86 -5.02
C ALA A 43 -6.92 -12.81 -3.88
N ARG A 44 -6.44 -14.00 -4.23
CA ARG A 44 -5.90 -14.96 -3.28
C ARG A 44 -4.49 -14.57 -2.88
N THR A 45 -4.06 -15.03 -1.71
CA THR A 45 -2.74 -14.72 -1.18
C THR A 45 -1.61 -15.09 -2.15
N GLY A 46 -1.68 -16.27 -2.75
CA GLY A 46 -0.65 -16.71 -3.70
C GLY A 46 -0.57 -15.86 -4.95
N VAL A 47 -1.73 -15.40 -5.43
CA VAL A 47 -1.78 -14.51 -6.59
C VAL A 47 -1.15 -13.16 -6.25
N LEU A 48 -1.45 -12.61 -5.08
CA LEU A 48 -0.84 -11.36 -4.62
C LEU A 48 0.67 -11.51 -4.47
N HIS A 49 1.12 -12.62 -3.93
CA HIS A 49 2.54 -12.86 -3.74
C HIS A 49 3.28 -12.84 -5.08
N ARG A 50 2.72 -13.48 -6.09
CA ARG A 50 3.32 -13.51 -7.43
C ARG A 50 3.28 -12.14 -8.12
N SER A 51 2.30 -11.31 -7.75
CA SER A 51 2.12 -9.98 -8.35
C SER A 51 3.02 -8.90 -7.72
N LEU A 52 3.69 -9.23 -6.62
CA LEU A 52 4.49 -8.26 -5.85
C LEU A 52 5.94 -8.72 -5.76
N PRO A 53 6.74 -8.47 -6.78
CA PRO A 53 8.14 -8.91 -6.77
C PRO A 53 8.90 -8.35 -5.58
N GLY A 54 9.66 -9.19 -4.93
CA GLY A 54 10.53 -8.78 -3.84
C GLY A 54 9.92 -8.84 -2.46
N ILE A 55 8.61 -9.06 -2.34
CA ILE A 55 8.01 -9.22 -1.02
C ILE A 55 8.18 -10.66 -0.54
N SER A 56 8.60 -10.83 0.71
CA SER A 56 8.61 -12.15 1.32
C SER A 56 7.20 -12.58 1.68
N LYS A 57 6.97 -13.88 1.73
CA LYS A 57 5.66 -14.39 2.12
C LYS A 57 5.28 -13.93 3.52
N LYS A 58 6.26 -13.89 4.44
CA LYS A 58 6.04 -13.43 5.80
C LYS A 58 5.60 -11.97 5.82
N MET A 59 6.29 -11.12 5.08
CA MET A 59 5.95 -9.70 5.01
C MET A 59 4.57 -9.49 4.40
N LEU A 60 4.25 -10.23 3.34
CA LEU A 60 2.93 -10.14 2.71
C LEU A 60 1.82 -10.48 3.70
N VAL A 61 1.93 -11.61 4.39
CA VAL A 61 0.91 -12.04 5.35
C VAL A 61 0.79 -11.01 6.50
N GLN A 62 1.92 -10.53 7.00
CA GLN A 62 1.91 -9.53 8.06
C GLN A 62 1.22 -8.24 7.62
N THR A 63 1.54 -7.76 6.41
CA THR A 63 0.94 -6.54 5.88
C THR A 63 -0.55 -6.71 5.64
N LEU A 64 -0.97 -7.85 5.09
CA LEU A 64 -2.37 -8.14 4.86
C LEU A 64 -3.16 -8.17 6.17
N ARG A 65 -2.59 -8.73 7.23
CA ARG A 65 -3.25 -8.72 8.55
C ARG A 65 -3.41 -7.32 9.10
N GLU A 66 -2.42 -6.48 8.93
CA GLU A 66 -2.50 -5.08 9.36
C GLU A 66 -3.56 -4.31 8.56
N MET A 67 -3.62 -4.54 7.26
CA MET A 67 -4.61 -3.93 6.39
C MET A 67 -6.03 -4.38 6.75
N GLU A 68 -6.19 -5.64 7.11
CA GLU A 68 -7.47 -6.16 7.57
C GLU A 68 -7.88 -5.46 8.87
N ARG A 69 -6.97 -5.37 9.83
CA ARG A 69 -7.25 -4.69 11.10
C ARG A 69 -7.60 -3.22 10.90
N SER A 70 -6.98 -2.58 9.93
CA SER A 70 -7.26 -1.18 9.61
C SER A 70 -8.56 -0.99 8.83
N GLY A 71 -9.18 -2.07 8.40
CA GLY A 71 -10.44 -1.99 7.65
C GLY A 71 -10.28 -1.70 6.16
N LEU A 72 -9.08 -1.88 5.61
CA LEU A 72 -8.83 -1.64 4.19
C LEU A 72 -9.22 -2.83 3.32
N ILE A 73 -9.14 -4.02 3.87
CA ILE A 73 -9.47 -5.26 3.14
C ILE A 73 -10.27 -6.19 4.02
N HIS A 74 -11.05 -7.05 3.37
CA HIS A 74 -11.73 -8.17 3.97
C HIS A 74 -10.96 -9.45 3.70
N ARG A 75 -10.94 -10.33 4.67
CA ARG A 75 -10.35 -11.65 4.54
C ARG A 75 -11.47 -12.67 4.45
N HIS A 76 -11.45 -13.48 3.41
CA HIS A 76 -12.44 -14.54 3.19
C HIS A 76 -11.75 -15.88 3.17
N VAL A 77 -12.15 -16.77 4.06
CA VAL A 77 -11.65 -18.14 4.09
C VAL A 77 -12.69 -19.03 3.44
N LYS A 78 -12.31 -19.69 2.37
CA LYS A 78 -13.20 -20.63 1.69
C LYS A 78 -13.05 -22.02 2.29
N GLY A 79 -14.17 -22.73 2.43
CA GLY A 79 -14.21 -24.04 3.06
C GLY A 79 -13.71 -25.18 2.18
N THR A 80 -12.75 -24.92 1.30
CA THR A 80 -12.13 -25.94 0.45
C THR A 80 -11.05 -26.70 1.24
N VAL A 81 -10.56 -27.80 0.66
CA VAL A 81 -9.45 -28.56 1.24
C VAL A 81 -8.35 -28.62 0.19
N PRO A 82 -7.20 -27.95 0.44
CA PRO A 82 -6.90 -27.11 1.59
C PRO A 82 -7.70 -25.80 1.57
N PRO A 83 -7.86 -25.13 2.75
CA PRO A 83 -8.56 -23.85 2.80
C PRO A 83 -7.90 -22.82 1.91
N ALA A 84 -8.72 -22.06 1.20
CA ALA A 84 -8.25 -20.96 0.37
C ALA A 84 -8.58 -19.64 1.06
N VAL A 85 -7.62 -18.71 1.07
CA VAL A 85 -7.81 -17.38 1.63
C VAL A 85 -7.80 -16.37 0.50
N GLU A 86 -8.85 -15.55 0.45
CA GLU A 86 -9.00 -14.50 -0.53
C GLU A 86 -9.17 -13.17 0.17
N TYR A 87 -8.57 -12.12 -0.39
CA TYR A 87 -8.70 -10.77 0.14
C TYR A 87 -9.42 -9.89 -0.86
N SER A 88 -10.27 -8.99 -0.37
CA SER A 88 -10.96 -8.03 -1.21
C SER A 88 -10.92 -6.65 -0.58
N LEU A 89 -10.96 -5.61 -1.41
CA LEU A 89 -11.00 -4.23 -0.93
C LEU A 89 -12.33 -3.93 -0.26
N THR A 90 -12.29 -3.24 0.87
CA THR A 90 -13.48 -2.67 1.50
C THR A 90 -13.84 -1.35 0.82
N SER A 91 -14.97 -0.75 1.20
CA SER A 91 -15.29 0.62 0.76
C SER A 91 -14.18 1.59 1.12
N LEU A 92 -13.63 1.47 2.33
CA LEU A 92 -12.52 2.30 2.75
C LEU A 92 -11.27 2.02 1.91
N GLY A 93 -10.99 0.74 1.62
CA GLY A 93 -9.88 0.37 0.76
C GLY A 93 -9.98 1.00 -0.62
N HIS A 94 -11.17 1.01 -1.21
CA HIS A 94 -11.40 1.68 -2.50
C HIS A 94 -11.12 3.17 -2.43
N ARG A 95 -11.47 3.82 -1.32
CA ARG A 95 -11.16 5.24 -1.13
C ARG A 95 -9.66 5.48 -1.08
N PHE A 96 -8.93 4.61 -0.41
CA PHE A 96 -7.47 4.70 -0.34
C PHE A 96 -6.82 4.43 -1.69
N VAL A 97 -7.42 3.62 -2.54
CA VAL A 97 -6.91 3.41 -3.91
C VAL A 97 -6.86 4.74 -4.67
N GLY A 98 -7.90 5.57 -4.52
CA GLY A 98 -7.89 6.89 -5.15
C GLY A 98 -6.70 7.74 -4.72
N LEU A 99 -6.36 7.67 -3.45
CA LEU A 99 -5.22 8.39 -2.91
C LEU A 99 -3.90 7.83 -3.46
N VAL A 100 -3.79 6.52 -3.52
CA VAL A 100 -2.61 5.85 -4.07
C VAL A 100 -2.42 6.22 -5.55
N ASP A 101 -3.51 6.27 -6.31
CA ASP A 101 -3.45 6.67 -7.72
C ASP A 101 -2.91 8.09 -7.88
N LEU A 102 -3.31 9.00 -6.99
CA LEU A 102 -2.77 10.36 -7.00
C LEU A 102 -1.26 10.36 -6.75
N VAL A 103 -0.79 9.55 -5.82
CA VAL A 103 0.64 9.43 -5.53
C VAL A 103 1.39 8.86 -6.74
N TYR A 104 0.84 7.82 -7.36
CA TYR A 104 1.46 7.20 -8.53
C TYR A 104 1.54 8.18 -9.70
N ASP A 105 0.44 8.90 -9.97
CA ASP A 105 0.40 9.89 -11.03
C ASP A 105 1.39 11.02 -10.77
N TRP A 106 1.42 11.51 -9.56
CA TRP A 106 2.35 12.56 -9.17
C TRP A 106 3.80 12.10 -9.38
N GLY A 107 4.11 10.87 -8.97
CA GLY A 107 5.44 10.31 -9.15
C GLY A 107 5.84 10.23 -10.61
N ARG A 108 4.92 9.77 -11.47
CA ARG A 108 5.20 9.70 -12.91
C ARG A 108 5.44 11.07 -13.51
N GLN A 109 4.66 12.06 -13.12
CA GLN A 109 4.77 13.42 -13.63
C GLN A 109 6.00 14.15 -13.11
N ASN A 110 6.52 13.74 -11.97
CA ASN A 110 7.63 14.38 -11.30
C ASN A 110 8.88 13.49 -11.19
N SER A 111 9.00 12.53 -12.11
CA SER A 111 10.13 11.59 -12.05
C SER A 111 11.47 12.30 -12.13
N ASP A 112 11.57 13.38 -12.91
CA ASP A 112 12.82 14.16 -13.01
C ASP A 112 13.19 14.77 -11.65
N ALA A 113 12.20 15.32 -10.93
CA ALA A 113 12.44 15.87 -9.61
C ALA A 113 12.86 14.78 -8.62
N LEU A 114 12.25 13.60 -8.73
CA LEU A 114 12.61 12.47 -7.87
C LEU A 114 14.02 11.98 -8.14
N ASP A 115 14.50 12.07 -9.37
CA ASP A 115 15.87 11.71 -9.72
C ASP A 115 16.90 12.60 -9.04
N LEU A 116 16.50 13.79 -8.61
CA LEU A 116 17.37 14.70 -7.87
C LEU A 116 17.53 14.32 -6.41
N LEU A 117 16.70 13.43 -5.90
CA LEU A 117 16.82 12.96 -4.53
C LEU A 117 18.06 12.09 -4.40
N GLN A 118 18.65 12.13 -3.21
CA GLN A 118 19.81 11.29 -2.94
C GLN A 118 19.41 9.83 -3.06
N GLU A 119 20.14 9.08 -3.88
CA GLU A 119 19.85 7.69 -4.09
C GLU A 119 20.14 6.88 -2.83
N ARG A 120 19.35 5.83 -2.67
CA ARG A 120 19.62 4.86 -1.62
C ARG A 120 20.80 3.99 -2.02
N PRO A 121 21.67 3.62 -1.08
CA PRO A 121 22.83 2.80 -1.40
C PRO A 121 22.50 1.51 -2.14
N SER A 122 21.36 0.88 -1.82
CA SER A 122 20.96 -0.37 -2.47
C SER A 122 20.63 -0.18 -3.96
N SER A 123 20.02 0.94 -4.33
CA SER A 123 19.74 1.24 -5.73
C SER A 123 21.02 1.53 -6.50
N ARG A 124 21.92 2.29 -5.87
CA ARG A 124 23.18 2.64 -6.48
C ARG A 124 24.06 1.41 -6.75
N ARG A 125 24.09 0.46 -5.80
CA ARG A 125 24.86 -0.75 -5.98
C ARG A 125 24.38 -1.58 -7.16
N LYS A 126 23.09 -1.64 -7.38
CA LYS A 126 22.55 -2.40 -8.51
C LYS A 126 22.97 -1.82 -9.85
N SER A 127 23.06 -0.50 -9.93
CA SER A 127 23.44 0.16 -11.17
C SER A 127 24.95 0.21 -11.35
N GLY A 128 25.70 0.14 -10.25
CA GLY A 128 27.16 0.22 -10.31
C GLY A 128 27.86 -1.09 -10.56
N ASP A 129 27.14 -2.18 -10.47
CA ASP A 129 27.75 -3.51 -10.68
C ASP A 129 27.77 -3.94 -12.14
#